data_f528638213cc24272caa31f590d134e4
#
_entry.id   f528638213cc24272caa31f590d134e4
#
_cell.length_a   1.000
_cell.length_b   1.000
_cell.length_c   1.000
_cell.angle_alpha   90.00
_cell.angle_beta   90.00
_cell.angle_gamma   90.00
#
_symmetry.space_group_name_H-M   'P 1'
#
loop_
_entity.id
_entity.type
_entity.pdbx_description
1 polymer ?
#
loop_
_entity_poly.entity_id
_entity_poly.type
_entity_poly.pdbx_seq_one_letter_code
_entity_poly.pdbx_strand_id
1 'polypeptide(L)'
;IERSPAKDRIHRVGYVTNAPELSAACDVFCMPSTKREGLARAIIEAMVYRVPPVVTDTGGSPELVVDGVSGIVVPPKDAQGIANAIEKLYRDDDLRLQMGVAARERIATAFRNEDTVLKTIALYKELVPNPD
;
A
#
# COMPACT_ATOMS: atom_id res chain seq x y z
N ILE A 1 -15.84 -16.24 5.08
CA ILE A 1 -14.95 -17.25 4.46
C ILE A 1 -15.69 -18.57 4.30
N GLU A 2 -16.33 -19.10 5.33
CA GLU A 2 -17.00 -20.43 5.31
C GLU A 2 -18.08 -20.59 4.22
N ARG A 3 -18.71 -19.51 3.78
CA ARG A 3 -19.70 -19.51 2.67
C ARG A 3 -19.07 -19.36 1.27
N SER A 4 -17.74 -19.18 1.19
CA SER A 4 -17.06 -19.03 -0.09
C SER A 4 -16.85 -20.40 -0.76
N PRO A 5 -17.10 -20.53 -2.07
CA PRO A 5 -16.70 -21.73 -2.82
C PRO A 5 -15.17 -21.93 -2.86
N ALA A 6 -14.40 -20.89 -2.55
CA ALA A 6 -12.93 -20.92 -2.50
C ALA A 6 -12.39 -21.03 -1.06
N LYS A 7 -13.21 -21.41 -0.08
CA LYS A 7 -12.84 -21.43 1.35
C LYS A 7 -11.53 -22.17 1.64
N ASP A 8 -11.28 -23.26 0.94
CA ASP A 8 -10.10 -24.12 1.14
C ASP A 8 -8.79 -23.48 0.61
N ARG A 9 -8.91 -22.36 -0.11
CA ARG A 9 -7.79 -21.55 -0.61
C ARG A 9 -7.62 -20.24 0.14
N ILE A 10 -8.43 -20.00 1.18
CA ILE A 10 -8.41 -18.79 2.00
C ILE A 10 -7.81 -19.13 3.36
N HIS A 11 -6.64 -18.62 3.64
CA HIS A 11 -5.91 -18.87 4.87
C HIS A 11 -5.94 -17.65 5.79
N ARG A 12 -6.44 -17.83 7.02
CA ARG A 12 -6.41 -16.80 8.06
C ARG A 12 -5.20 -17.04 8.94
N VAL A 13 -4.16 -16.26 8.74
CA VAL A 13 -2.87 -16.45 9.43
C VAL A 13 -2.83 -15.81 10.84
N GLY A 14 -3.83 -15.01 11.21
CA GLY A 14 -3.85 -14.35 12.51
C GLY A 14 -2.74 -13.31 12.69
N TYR A 15 -2.26 -13.14 13.92
CA TYR A 15 -1.13 -12.26 14.21
C TYR A 15 0.18 -12.90 13.75
N VAL A 16 0.95 -12.17 12.98
CA VAL A 16 2.27 -12.59 12.46
C VAL A 16 3.30 -11.57 12.90
N THR A 17 4.34 -12.02 13.60
CA THR A 17 5.46 -11.17 14.05
C THR A 17 6.29 -10.63 12.90
N ASN A 18 6.31 -11.33 11.77
CA ASN A 18 7.11 -11.06 10.57
C ASN A 18 6.23 -10.70 9.37
N ALA A 19 5.26 -9.80 9.58
CA ALA A 19 4.30 -9.40 8.55
C ALA A 19 4.96 -8.88 7.25
N PRO A 20 6.08 -8.12 7.28
CA PRO A 20 6.77 -7.70 6.07
C PRO A 20 7.27 -8.86 5.20
N GLU A 21 7.78 -9.93 5.79
CA GLU A 21 8.23 -11.12 5.04
C GLU A 21 7.05 -11.87 4.41
N LEU A 22 5.91 -11.93 5.10
CA LEU A 22 4.69 -12.47 4.52
C LEU A 22 4.23 -11.63 3.32
N SER A 23 4.30 -10.31 3.44
CA SER A 23 3.98 -9.41 2.33
C SER A 23 4.93 -9.64 1.13
N ALA A 24 6.21 -9.86 1.38
CA ALA A 24 7.21 -10.13 0.34
C ALA A 24 6.96 -11.43 -0.43
N ALA A 25 6.24 -12.38 0.16
CA ALA A 25 5.86 -13.64 -0.48
C ALA A 25 4.58 -13.56 -1.32
N CYS A 26 3.92 -12.40 -1.33
CA CYS A 26 2.68 -12.18 -2.07
C CYS A 26 2.96 -11.63 -3.47
N ASP A 27 2.10 -11.98 -4.43
CA ASP A 27 2.12 -11.40 -5.79
C ASP A 27 1.37 -10.07 -5.86
N VAL A 28 0.34 -9.88 -5.04
CA VAL A 28 -0.49 -8.69 -4.94
C VAL A 28 -0.84 -8.44 -3.48
N PHE A 29 -0.74 -7.21 -3.04
CA PHE A 29 -1.21 -6.77 -1.73
C PHE A 29 -2.57 -6.09 -1.88
N CYS A 30 -3.55 -6.44 -1.06
CA CYS A 30 -4.87 -5.82 -1.10
C CYS A 30 -5.25 -5.22 0.25
N MET A 31 -5.60 -3.92 0.24
CA MET A 31 -6.07 -3.21 1.44
C MET A 31 -7.39 -2.49 1.17
N PRO A 32 -8.54 -3.18 1.34
CA PRO A 32 -9.86 -2.68 1.00
C PRO A 32 -10.48 -1.87 2.15
N SER A 33 -9.79 -0.85 2.65
CA SER A 33 -10.26 -0.03 3.77
C SER A 33 -11.54 0.74 3.42
N THR A 34 -12.48 0.79 4.34
CA THR A 34 -13.72 1.55 4.21
C THR A 34 -13.75 2.78 5.11
N LYS A 35 -12.78 2.91 6.00
CA LYS A 35 -12.61 4.03 6.92
C LYS A 35 -11.31 4.76 6.59
N ARG A 36 -11.28 6.06 6.91
CA ARG A 36 -10.06 6.85 6.75
C ARG A 36 -8.97 6.33 7.67
N GLU A 37 -7.82 6.10 7.09
CA GLU A 37 -6.56 5.83 7.77
C GLU A 37 -5.56 6.91 7.38
N GLY A 38 -4.50 7.10 8.17
CA GLY A 38 -3.35 7.88 7.75
C GLY A 38 -2.58 7.18 6.63
N LEU A 39 -1.28 7.34 6.60
CA LEU A 39 -0.41 6.55 5.71
C LEU A 39 -0.30 5.12 6.27
N ALA A 40 -0.94 4.17 5.60
CA ALA A 40 -0.97 2.79 6.05
C ALA A 40 0.39 2.12 5.85
N ARG A 41 1.07 1.83 6.95
CA ARG A 41 2.40 1.21 6.96
C ARG A 41 2.45 -0.10 6.17
N ALA A 42 1.40 -0.90 6.22
CA ALA A 42 1.32 -2.16 5.48
C ALA A 42 1.40 -1.98 3.96
N ILE A 43 0.84 -0.90 3.41
CA ILE A 43 0.98 -0.54 1.99
C ILE A 43 2.45 -0.22 1.68
N ILE A 44 3.10 0.59 2.52
CA ILE A 44 4.51 0.95 2.35
C ILE A 44 5.39 -0.31 2.37
N GLU A 45 5.16 -1.21 3.31
CA GLU A 45 5.90 -2.47 3.44
C GLU A 45 5.74 -3.33 2.18
N ALA A 46 4.54 -3.52 1.66
CA ALA A 46 4.32 -4.26 0.41
C ALA A 46 5.06 -3.60 -0.77
N MET A 47 4.96 -2.29 -0.92
CA MET A 47 5.62 -1.54 -1.99
C MET A 47 7.14 -1.64 -1.93
N VAL A 48 7.75 -1.64 -0.73
CA VAL A 48 9.19 -1.85 -0.54
C VAL A 48 9.64 -3.20 -1.10
N TYR A 49 8.82 -4.24 -0.98
CA TYR A 49 9.10 -5.57 -1.52
C TYR A 49 8.69 -5.75 -2.98
N ARG A 50 8.33 -4.67 -3.68
CA ARG A 50 7.86 -4.70 -5.08
C ARG A 50 6.55 -5.48 -5.27
N VAL A 51 5.73 -5.53 -4.25
CA VAL A 51 4.38 -6.12 -4.33
C VAL A 51 3.41 -5.00 -4.67
N PRO A 52 2.77 -5.02 -5.86
CA PRO A 52 1.86 -3.97 -6.27
C PRO A 52 0.61 -3.98 -5.39
N PRO A 53 0.23 -2.83 -4.80
CA PRO A 53 -0.95 -2.73 -3.97
C PRO A 53 -2.22 -2.48 -4.79
N VAL A 54 -3.31 -3.12 -4.39
CA VAL A 54 -4.69 -2.77 -4.74
C VAL A 54 -5.33 -2.16 -3.50
N VAL A 55 -5.64 -0.88 -3.54
CA VAL A 55 -6.14 -0.13 -2.38
C VAL A 55 -7.44 0.60 -2.70
N THR A 56 -8.17 0.97 -1.68
CA THR A 56 -9.34 1.82 -1.83
C THR A 56 -8.96 3.30 -1.69
N ASP A 57 -9.70 4.16 -2.39
CA ASP A 57 -9.59 5.62 -2.30
C ASP A 57 -10.09 6.11 -0.94
N THR A 58 -9.30 5.87 0.10
CA THR A 58 -9.60 6.27 1.48
C THR A 58 -8.34 6.75 2.20
N GLY A 59 -8.46 7.82 2.98
CA GLY A 59 -7.37 8.36 3.80
C GLY A 59 -6.14 8.69 2.98
N GLY A 60 -4.98 8.25 3.45
CA GLY A 60 -3.68 8.46 2.81
C GLY A 60 -3.31 7.44 1.72
N SER A 61 -4.17 6.45 1.41
CA SER A 61 -3.85 5.44 0.40
C SER A 61 -3.56 6.03 -0.98
N PRO A 62 -4.34 7.01 -1.51
CA PRO A 62 -4.04 7.66 -2.78
C PRO A 62 -2.77 8.51 -2.78
N GLU A 63 -2.28 8.90 -1.62
CA GLU A 63 -0.99 9.59 -1.51
C GLU A 63 0.18 8.62 -1.72
N LEU A 64 0.04 7.38 -1.24
CA LEU A 64 1.04 6.33 -1.41
C LEU A 64 1.05 5.77 -2.83
N VAL A 65 -0.14 5.48 -3.38
CA VAL A 65 -0.32 4.72 -4.62
C VAL A 65 -0.72 5.64 -5.76
N VAL A 66 0.07 5.65 -6.83
CA VAL A 66 -0.31 6.28 -8.10
C VAL A 66 -1.07 5.25 -8.91
N ASP A 67 -2.38 5.52 -9.11
CA ASP A 67 -3.27 4.62 -9.84
C ASP A 67 -2.77 4.28 -11.23
N GLY A 68 -2.79 3.01 -11.59
CA GLY A 68 -2.32 2.48 -12.86
C GLY A 68 -0.80 2.47 -13.05
N VAL A 69 -0.01 3.03 -12.12
CA VAL A 69 1.45 3.12 -12.19
C VAL A 69 2.14 2.32 -11.09
N SER A 70 1.88 2.63 -9.84
CA SER A 70 2.51 1.96 -8.69
C SER A 70 1.55 1.08 -7.88
N GLY A 71 0.36 0.86 -8.39
CA GLY A 71 -0.71 0.06 -7.81
C GLY A 71 -2.03 0.40 -8.48
N ILE A 72 -3.13 -0.10 -7.94
CA ILE A 72 -4.47 0.20 -8.41
C ILE A 72 -5.29 0.78 -7.26
N VAL A 73 -5.97 1.90 -7.53
CA VAL A 73 -6.85 2.57 -6.58
C VAL A 73 -8.29 2.36 -7.05
N VAL A 74 -9.14 1.85 -6.17
CA VAL A 74 -10.56 1.59 -6.46
C VAL A 74 -11.46 2.36 -5.49
N PRO A 75 -12.72 2.63 -5.85
CA PRO A 75 -13.66 3.25 -4.91
C PRO A 75 -13.85 2.39 -3.65
N PRO A 76 -14.08 3.01 -2.47
CA PRO A 76 -14.40 2.26 -1.26
C PRO A 76 -15.74 1.53 -1.41
N LYS A 77 -15.84 0.33 -0.82
CA LYS A 77 -17.01 -0.56 -0.90
C LYS A 77 -17.28 -1.14 -2.30
N ASP A 78 -16.39 -1.00 -3.24
CA ASP A 78 -16.47 -1.60 -4.57
C ASP A 78 -15.73 -2.95 -4.60
N ALA A 79 -16.41 -3.99 -4.16
CA ALA A 79 -15.86 -5.34 -4.15
C ALA A 79 -15.58 -5.87 -5.56
N GLN A 80 -16.38 -5.48 -6.55
CA GLN A 80 -16.18 -5.88 -7.93
C GLN A 80 -14.94 -5.18 -8.54
N GLY A 81 -14.75 -3.90 -8.24
CA GLY A 81 -13.55 -3.16 -8.64
C GLY A 81 -12.27 -3.78 -8.08
N ILE A 82 -12.29 -4.18 -6.80
CA ILE A 82 -11.17 -4.91 -6.19
C ILE A 82 -10.90 -6.23 -6.90
N ALA A 83 -11.95 -7.02 -7.16
CA ALA A 83 -11.81 -8.30 -7.84
C ALA A 83 -11.22 -8.12 -9.27
N ASN A 84 -11.72 -7.15 -10.02
CA ASN A 84 -11.24 -6.82 -11.37
C ASN A 84 -9.78 -6.36 -11.35
N ALA A 85 -9.39 -5.55 -10.36
CA ALA A 85 -8.02 -5.08 -10.20
C ALA A 85 -7.06 -6.25 -9.91
N ILE A 86 -7.43 -7.14 -9.02
CA ILE A 86 -6.62 -8.33 -8.70
C ILE A 86 -6.55 -9.26 -9.92
N GLU A 87 -7.67 -9.51 -10.61
CA GLU A 87 -7.70 -10.34 -11.81
C GLU A 87 -6.81 -9.76 -12.92
N LYS A 88 -6.82 -8.44 -13.12
CA LYS A 88 -5.95 -7.76 -14.09
C LYS A 88 -4.48 -8.05 -13.80
N LEU A 89 -4.03 -7.90 -12.54
CA LEU A 89 -2.66 -8.18 -12.14
C LEU A 89 -2.33 -9.68 -12.18
N TYR A 90 -3.29 -10.55 -11.94
CA TYR A 90 -3.12 -12.00 -12.05
C TYR A 90 -2.91 -12.46 -13.49
N ARG A 91 -3.59 -11.85 -14.46
CA ARG A 91 -3.54 -12.23 -15.88
C ARG A 91 -2.37 -11.62 -16.63
N ASP A 92 -1.74 -10.58 -16.10
CA ASP A 92 -0.67 -9.81 -16.74
C ASP A 92 0.55 -9.72 -15.83
N ASP A 93 1.44 -10.69 -15.98
CA ASP A 93 2.67 -10.79 -15.18
C ASP A 93 3.60 -9.61 -15.42
N ASP A 94 3.70 -9.13 -16.67
CA ASP A 94 4.56 -8.00 -17.02
C ASP A 94 4.06 -6.72 -16.36
N LEU A 95 2.76 -6.45 -16.42
CA LEU A 95 2.15 -5.32 -15.73
C LEU A 95 2.37 -5.41 -14.24
N ARG A 96 2.17 -6.58 -13.63
CA ARG A 96 2.35 -6.82 -12.20
C ARG A 96 3.78 -6.51 -11.77
N LEU A 97 4.76 -7.01 -12.50
CA LEU A 97 6.18 -6.78 -12.23
C LEU A 97 6.57 -5.31 -12.40
N GLN A 98 6.16 -4.67 -13.50
CA GLN A 98 6.43 -3.25 -13.75
C GLN A 98 5.83 -2.37 -12.65
N MET A 99 4.59 -2.63 -12.28
CA MET A 99 3.89 -1.90 -11.22
C MET A 99 4.57 -2.09 -9.86
N GLY A 100 5.06 -3.29 -9.55
CA GLY A 100 5.83 -3.57 -8.34
C GLY A 100 7.16 -2.80 -8.29
N VAL A 101 7.88 -2.70 -9.42
CA VAL A 101 9.10 -1.88 -9.52
C VAL A 101 8.77 -0.40 -9.28
N ALA A 102 7.75 0.12 -9.94
CA ALA A 102 7.30 1.51 -9.78
C ALA A 102 6.83 1.80 -8.34
N ALA A 103 6.18 0.84 -7.69
CA ALA A 103 5.79 0.93 -6.28
C ALA A 103 7.00 1.16 -5.36
N ARG A 104 8.03 0.34 -5.50
CA ARG A 104 9.26 0.48 -4.71
C ARG A 104 9.97 1.80 -4.97
N GLU A 105 10.09 2.21 -6.22
CA GLU A 105 10.74 3.46 -6.59
C GLU A 105 10.01 4.67 -5.96
N ARG A 106 8.70 4.67 -6.00
CA ARG A 106 7.89 5.71 -5.37
C ARG A 106 8.17 5.85 -3.87
N ILE A 107 8.20 4.74 -3.13
CA ILE A 107 8.51 4.79 -1.69
C ILE A 107 9.93 5.28 -1.46
N ALA A 108 10.90 4.79 -2.23
CA ALA A 108 12.30 5.17 -2.09
C ALA A 108 12.57 6.66 -2.38
N THR A 109 11.76 7.29 -3.23
CA THR A 109 11.95 8.68 -3.64
C THR A 109 11.05 9.68 -2.93
N ALA A 110 9.76 9.35 -2.74
CA ALA A 110 8.75 10.30 -2.26
C ALA A 110 8.48 10.20 -0.74
N PHE A 111 8.87 9.10 -0.09
CA PHE A 111 8.55 8.85 1.32
C PHE A 111 9.79 8.53 2.16
N ARG A 112 10.84 9.32 1.99
CA ARG A 112 12.08 9.19 2.75
C ARG A 112 11.90 9.74 4.16
N ASN A 113 12.36 9.00 5.15
CA ASN A 113 12.31 9.42 6.55
C ASN A 113 13.12 10.71 6.77
N GLU A 114 14.25 10.88 6.09
CA GLU A 114 15.10 12.06 6.18
C GLU A 114 14.35 13.33 5.80
N ASP A 115 13.56 13.29 4.72
CA ASP A 115 12.77 14.42 4.26
C ASP A 115 11.68 14.80 5.27
N THR A 116 11.06 13.80 5.91
CA THR A 116 10.07 14.01 6.97
C THR A 116 10.71 14.67 8.19
N VAL A 117 11.86 14.18 8.62
CA VAL A 117 12.61 14.73 9.75
C VAL A 117 13.02 16.19 9.48
N LEU A 118 13.59 16.45 8.31
CA LEU A 118 14.01 17.82 7.93
C LEU A 118 12.85 18.80 7.88
N LYS A 119 11.72 18.40 7.29
CA LYS A 119 10.49 19.23 7.24
C LYS A 119 9.95 19.48 8.65
N THR A 120 9.97 18.47 9.51
CA THR A 120 9.52 18.61 10.90
C THR A 120 10.42 19.58 11.68
N ILE A 121 11.74 19.44 11.56
CA ILE A 121 12.71 20.36 12.18
C ILE A 121 12.51 21.80 11.69
N ALA A 122 12.30 21.98 10.38
CA ALA A 122 12.05 23.31 9.80
C ALA A 122 10.80 23.95 10.40
N LEU A 123 9.71 23.17 10.50
CA LEU A 123 8.46 23.64 11.11
C LEU A 123 8.64 24.01 12.58
N TYR A 124 9.36 23.21 13.37
CA TYR A 124 9.64 23.55 14.77
C TYR A 124 10.45 24.84 14.89
N LYS A 125 11.46 25.06 14.04
CA LYS A 125 12.24 26.31 14.05
C LYS A 125 11.41 27.54 13.70
N GLU A 126 10.41 27.39 12.84
CA GLU A 126 9.48 28.46 12.49
C GLU A 126 8.52 28.79 13.65
N LEU A 127 7.99 27.76 14.33
CA LEU A 127 6.98 27.91 15.38
C LEU A 127 7.58 28.25 16.75
N VAL A 128 8.82 27.87 17.01
CA VAL A 128 9.54 28.16 18.26
C VAL A 128 10.83 28.89 17.88
N PRO A 129 10.76 30.21 17.64
CA PRO A 129 11.97 31.02 17.47
C PRO A 129 12.84 30.85 18.70
N ASN A 130 14.14 30.72 18.51
CA ASN A 130 15.09 30.58 19.62
C ASN A 130 14.82 31.67 20.65
N PRO A 131 14.67 31.35 21.94
CA PRO A 131 14.78 32.37 22.98
C PRO A 131 16.20 32.94 22.93
N ASP A 132 16.29 34.27 22.83
CA ASP A 132 17.54 35.02 22.95
C ASP A 132 18.32 34.65 24.24
#